data_e81f8189cfbf1411892d7b83c5da1dc5
#
_entry.id   e81f8189cfbf1411892d7b83c5da1dc5
#
_cell.length_a   1.000
_cell.length_b   1.000
_cell.length_c   1.000
_cell.angle_alpha   90.00
_cell.angle_beta   90.00
_cell.angle_gamma   90.00
#
_symmetry.space_group_name_H-M   'P 1'
#
loop_
_entity.id
_entity.type
_entity.pdbx_description
1 polymer ?
#
loop_
_entity_poly.entity_id
_entity_poly.type
_entity_poly.pdbx_seq_one_letter_code
_entity_poly.pdbx_strand_id
1 'polypeptide(L)'
;PDVSSAASDVYKRQIHKCEEVLDFILNNRDDKEALSCISYDFMMGFGYLIGAWLMQKSKIKAEEKIKNQNEDTNFLMSKIISSNFYNKHILPRCFGHFNIVLDGSKIISETEEEFV
;
A
#
# COMPACT_ATOMS: atom_id res chain seq x y z
N PRO A 1 -13.41 -4.50 -19.04
CA PRO A 1 -12.15 -3.86 -18.64
C PRO A 1 -11.13 -4.89 -18.19
N ASP A 2 -9.91 -4.61 -18.50
CA ASP A 2 -8.78 -5.45 -18.14
C ASP A 2 -8.58 -5.44 -16.62
N VAL A 3 -8.48 -6.62 -16.01
CA VAL A 3 -8.26 -6.77 -14.57
C VAL A 3 -6.92 -6.11 -14.17
N SER A 4 -5.90 -6.18 -15.02
CA SER A 4 -4.61 -5.56 -14.76
C SER A 4 -4.71 -4.03 -14.74
N SER A 5 -5.59 -3.44 -15.54
CA SER A 5 -5.83 -1.99 -15.54
C SER A 5 -6.46 -1.54 -14.23
N ALA A 6 -7.47 -2.27 -13.73
CA ALA A 6 -8.12 -1.96 -12.46
C ALA A 6 -7.13 -2.10 -11.28
N ALA A 7 -6.30 -3.15 -11.28
CA ALA A 7 -5.28 -3.36 -10.26
C ALA A 7 -4.24 -2.25 -10.28
N SER A 8 -3.84 -1.80 -11.48
CA SER A 8 -2.90 -0.69 -11.65
C SER A 8 -3.47 0.62 -11.09
N ASP A 9 -4.77 0.88 -11.29
CA ASP A 9 -5.42 2.08 -10.77
C ASP A 9 -5.48 2.07 -9.24
N VAL A 10 -5.78 0.92 -8.63
CA VAL A 10 -5.75 0.79 -7.16
C VAL A 10 -4.35 1.05 -6.62
N TYR A 11 -3.33 0.45 -7.26
CA TYR A 11 -1.94 0.64 -6.86
C TYR A 11 -1.52 2.11 -6.93
N LYS A 12 -1.86 2.79 -8.02
CA LYS A 12 -1.56 4.22 -8.20
C LYS A 12 -2.22 5.09 -7.14
N ARG A 13 -3.47 4.79 -6.79
CA ARG A 13 -4.18 5.52 -5.73
C ARG A 13 -3.50 5.33 -4.38
N GLN A 14 -3.00 4.13 -4.09
CA GLN A 14 -2.29 3.88 -2.84
C GLN A 14 -0.93 4.59 -2.79
N ILE A 15 -0.22 4.67 -3.91
CA ILE A 15 1.02 5.46 -4.00
C ILE A 15 0.72 6.93 -3.72
N HIS A 16 -0.33 7.47 -4.32
CA HIS A 16 -0.71 8.87 -4.10
C HIS A 16 -1.07 9.13 -2.63
N LYS A 17 -1.81 8.22 -2.02
CA LYS A 17 -2.16 8.30 -0.61
C LYS A 17 -0.92 8.22 0.28
N CYS A 18 0.03 7.38 -0.09
CA CYS A 18 1.31 7.28 0.61
C CYS A 18 2.09 8.60 0.55
N GLU A 19 2.07 9.27 -0.59
CA GLU A 19 2.71 10.59 -0.73
C GLU A 19 2.07 11.61 0.23
N GLU A 20 0.75 11.62 0.35
CA GLU A 20 0.05 12.47 1.32
C GLU A 20 0.50 12.18 2.76
N VAL A 21 0.62 10.90 3.10
CA VAL A 21 1.08 10.47 4.42
C VAL A 21 2.51 10.92 4.69
N LEU A 22 3.39 10.77 3.70
CA LEU A 22 4.78 11.21 3.83
C LEU A 22 4.87 12.73 4.02
N ASP A 23 4.08 13.50 3.28
CA ASP A 23 4.01 14.95 3.46
C ASP A 23 3.52 15.32 4.86
N PHE A 24 2.52 14.60 5.37
CA PHE A 24 2.04 14.79 6.73
C PHE A 24 3.16 14.53 7.75
N ILE A 25 3.89 13.45 7.59
CA ILE A 25 4.99 13.11 8.51
C ILE A 25 6.07 14.17 8.48
N LEU A 26 6.46 14.63 7.29
CA LEU A 26 7.47 15.66 7.13
C LEU A 26 7.04 16.98 7.76
N ASN A 27 5.78 17.34 7.62
CA ASN A 27 5.25 18.59 8.20
C ASN A 27 5.09 18.52 9.72
N ASN A 28 5.06 17.32 10.29
CA ASN A 28 4.89 17.10 11.73
C ASN A 28 6.11 16.41 12.35
N ARG A 29 7.27 16.50 11.72
CA ARG A 29 8.49 15.80 12.16
C ARG A 29 8.96 16.18 13.55
N ASP A 30 8.61 17.36 14.04
CA ASP A 30 8.99 17.83 15.36
C ASP A 30 7.99 17.40 16.44
N ASP A 31 6.84 16.85 16.06
CA ASP A 31 5.82 16.37 16.97
C ASP A 31 6.01 14.86 17.18
N LYS A 32 6.89 14.51 18.12
CA LYS A 32 7.24 13.11 18.39
C LYS A 32 6.04 12.29 18.89
N GLU A 33 5.17 12.91 19.64
CA GLU A 33 4.00 12.25 20.20
C GLU A 33 3.00 11.86 19.09
N ALA A 34 2.70 12.80 18.20
CA ALA A 34 1.85 12.53 17.05
C ALA A 34 2.45 11.43 16.16
N LEU A 35 3.75 11.49 15.89
CA LEU A 35 4.42 10.50 15.08
C LEU A 35 4.42 9.12 15.72
N SER A 36 4.55 9.04 17.04
CA SER A 36 4.46 7.76 17.76
C SER A 36 3.09 7.11 17.60
N CYS A 37 2.03 7.91 17.65
CA CYS A 37 0.66 7.40 17.54
C CYS A 37 0.35 6.80 16.16
N ILE A 38 0.99 7.33 15.12
CA ILE A 38 0.72 6.90 13.74
C ILE A 38 1.72 5.88 13.19
N SER A 39 2.80 5.60 13.94
CA SER A 39 3.90 4.79 13.42
C SER A 39 3.47 3.38 13.02
N TYR A 40 2.60 2.74 13.79
CA TYR A 40 2.13 1.40 13.46
C TYR A 40 1.38 1.38 12.14
N ASP A 41 0.41 2.28 11.98
CA ASP A 41 -0.41 2.30 10.77
C ASP A 41 0.39 2.74 9.54
N PHE A 42 1.33 3.66 9.72
CA PHE A 42 2.25 4.02 8.64
C PHE A 42 3.07 2.81 8.18
N MET A 43 3.66 2.08 9.12
CA MET A 43 4.47 0.90 8.79
C MET A 43 3.64 -0.18 8.11
N MET A 44 2.44 -0.44 8.60
CA MET A 44 1.56 -1.45 8.01
C MET A 44 1.13 -1.06 6.60
N GLY A 45 0.69 0.18 6.41
CA GLY A 45 0.29 0.66 5.10
C GLY A 45 1.43 0.64 4.09
N PHE A 46 2.60 1.13 4.50
CA PHE A 46 3.79 1.15 3.66
C PHE A 46 4.25 -0.27 3.31
N GLY A 47 4.20 -1.19 4.30
CA GLY A 47 4.57 -2.59 4.07
C GLY A 47 3.65 -3.27 3.05
N TYR A 48 2.35 -3.06 3.13
CA TYR A 48 1.41 -3.58 2.14
C TYR A 48 1.68 -3.00 0.74
N LEU A 49 2.02 -1.71 0.67
CA LEU A 49 2.33 -1.06 -0.60
C LEU A 49 3.61 -1.62 -1.24
N ILE A 50 4.66 -1.83 -0.44
CA ILE A 50 5.90 -2.45 -0.92
C ILE A 50 5.62 -3.87 -1.38
N GLY A 51 4.81 -4.63 -0.64
CA GLY A 51 4.39 -5.96 -1.03
C GLY A 51 3.72 -5.97 -2.40
N ALA A 52 2.84 -5.02 -2.65
CA ALA A 52 2.18 -4.88 -3.96
C ALA A 52 3.20 -4.62 -5.08
N TRP A 53 4.18 -3.77 -4.82
CA TRP A 53 5.25 -3.48 -5.77
C TRP A 53 6.04 -4.73 -6.13
N LEU A 54 6.42 -5.52 -5.13
CA LEU A 54 7.15 -6.77 -5.33
C LEU A 54 6.31 -7.81 -6.07
N MET A 55 5.03 -7.92 -5.73
CA MET A 55 4.11 -8.84 -6.41
C MET A 55 3.92 -8.43 -7.87
N GLN A 56 3.83 -7.14 -8.14
CA GLN A 56 3.70 -6.64 -9.51
C GLN A 56 4.95 -6.98 -10.35
N LYS A 57 6.13 -6.80 -9.79
CA LYS A 57 7.38 -7.19 -10.46
C LYS A 57 7.41 -8.69 -10.76
N SER A 58 7.00 -9.50 -9.80
CA SER A 58 6.92 -10.94 -9.96
C SER A 58 5.95 -11.33 -11.07
N LYS A 59 4.79 -10.68 -11.13
CA LYS A 59 3.78 -10.91 -12.16
C LYS A 59 4.31 -10.58 -13.55
N ILE A 60 4.92 -9.42 -13.72
CA ILE A 60 5.48 -8.99 -15.01
C ILE A 60 6.53 -9.99 -15.49
N LYS A 61 7.41 -10.41 -14.59
CA LYS A 61 8.46 -11.37 -14.93
C LYS A 61 7.89 -12.73 -15.31
N ALA A 62 6.86 -13.19 -14.61
CA ALA A 62 6.17 -14.44 -14.93
C ALA A 62 5.52 -14.38 -16.30
N GLU A 63 4.85 -13.28 -16.64
CA GLU A 63 4.22 -13.07 -17.95
C GLU A 63 5.24 -13.10 -19.08
N GLU A 64 6.40 -12.47 -18.89
CA GLU A 64 7.49 -12.49 -19.88
C GLU A 64 8.01 -13.90 -20.10
N LYS A 65 8.21 -14.67 -19.03
CA LYS A 65 8.70 -16.04 -19.13
C LYS A 65 7.71 -16.97 -19.82
N ILE A 66 6.43 -16.78 -19.58
CA ILE A 66 5.38 -17.56 -20.26
C ILE A 66 5.42 -17.29 -21.76
N LYS A 67 5.56 -16.02 -22.16
CA LYS A 67 5.67 -15.65 -23.57
C LYS A 67 6.86 -16.30 -24.24
N ASN A 68 7.96 -16.46 -23.52
CA ASN A 68 9.18 -17.05 -24.06
C ASN A 68 9.17 -18.58 -24.05
N GLN A 69 8.13 -19.20 -23.49
CA GLN A 69 7.84 -20.64 -23.56
C GLN A 69 8.89 -21.58 -23.00
N ASN A 70 9.74 -21.12 -22.11
CA ASN A 70 10.91 -21.91 -21.72
C ASN A 70 10.85 -22.46 -20.29
N GLU A 71 9.72 -22.29 -19.56
CA GLU A 71 9.68 -22.68 -18.16
C GLU A 71 8.32 -23.27 -17.74
N ASP A 72 8.25 -23.74 -16.50
CA ASP A 72 7.06 -24.33 -15.90
C ASP A 72 5.91 -23.33 -15.87
N THR A 73 4.97 -23.51 -16.76
CA THR A 73 3.81 -22.64 -16.93
C THR A 73 2.94 -22.63 -15.67
N ASN A 74 2.77 -23.77 -14.98
CA ASN A 74 1.95 -23.84 -13.78
C ASN A 74 2.52 -23.01 -12.65
N PHE A 75 3.84 -23.06 -12.45
CA PHE A 75 4.50 -22.24 -11.45
C PHE A 75 4.36 -20.77 -11.77
N LEU A 76 4.58 -20.38 -13.02
CA LEU A 76 4.49 -18.99 -13.46
C LEU A 76 3.06 -18.46 -13.34
N MET A 77 2.06 -19.28 -13.68
CA MET A 77 0.65 -18.90 -13.51
C MET A 77 0.31 -18.69 -12.03
N SER A 78 0.90 -19.50 -11.13
CA SER A 78 0.67 -19.30 -9.70
C SER A 78 1.16 -17.94 -9.21
N LYS A 79 2.24 -17.42 -9.79
CA LYS A 79 2.76 -16.08 -9.47
C LYS A 79 1.79 -14.99 -9.90
N ILE A 80 1.20 -15.14 -11.07
CA ILE A 80 0.20 -14.19 -11.58
C ILE A 80 -1.04 -14.19 -10.70
N ILE A 81 -1.54 -15.39 -10.36
CA ILE A 81 -2.71 -15.56 -9.50
C ILE A 81 -2.46 -14.96 -8.11
N SER A 82 -1.29 -15.20 -7.54
CA SER A 82 -0.93 -14.65 -6.23
C SER A 82 -0.88 -13.13 -6.25
N SER A 83 -0.32 -12.54 -7.31
CA SER A 83 -0.28 -11.09 -7.47
C SER A 83 -1.68 -10.50 -7.58
N ASN A 84 -2.54 -11.12 -8.38
CA ASN A 84 -3.93 -10.66 -8.53
C ASN A 84 -4.71 -10.76 -7.21
N PHE A 85 -4.52 -11.86 -6.47
CA PHE A 85 -5.12 -12.02 -5.15
C PHE A 85 -4.65 -10.92 -4.20
N TYR A 86 -3.34 -10.65 -4.18
CA TYR A 86 -2.78 -9.62 -3.33
C TYR A 86 -3.40 -8.25 -3.62
N ASN A 87 -3.46 -7.88 -4.89
CA ASN A 87 -4.01 -6.60 -5.31
C ASN A 87 -5.48 -6.45 -4.93
N LYS A 88 -6.23 -7.54 -4.97
CA LYS A 88 -7.67 -7.51 -4.69
C LYS A 88 -7.97 -7.53 -3.20
N HIS A 89 -7.25 -8.35 -2.44
CA HIS A 89 -7.61 -8.66 -1.05
C HIS A 89 -6.66 -8.08 0.00
N ILE A 90 -5.43 -7.82 -0.36
CA ILE A 90 -4.42 -7.35 0.60
C ILE A 90 -4.14 -5.86 0.44
N LEU A 91 -3.88 -5.42 -0.78
CA LEU A 91 -3.53 -4.01 -1.06
C LEU A 91 -4.57 -3.01 -0.54
N PRO A 92 -5.89 -3.28 -0.60
CA PRO A 92 -6.87 -2.33 -0.04
C PRO A 92 -6.72 -2.04 1.45
N ARG A 93 -6.04 -2.90 2.20
CA ARG A 93 -5.75 -2.67 3.62
C ARG A 93 -4.86 -1.45 3.83
N CYS A 94 -4.02 -1.16 2.84
CA CYS A 94 -3.18 0.02 2.79
C CYS A 94 -4.00 1.30 2.96
N PHE A 95 -5.14 1.38 2.28
CA PHE A 95 -6.03 2.54 2.34
C PHE A 95 -6.52 2.80 3.77
N GLY A 96 -6.93 1.74 4.47
CA GLY A 96 -7.39 1.85 5.86
C GLY A 96 -6.29 2.38 6.78
N HIS A 97 -5.09 1.83 6.68
CA HIS A 97 -3.96 2.26 7.50
C HIS A 97 -3.57 3.71 7.22
N PHE A 98 -3.49 4.10 5.95
CA PHE A 98 -3.13 5.46 5.57
C PHE A 98 -4.20 6.47 6.01
N ASN A 99 -5.47 6.12 5.92
CA ASN A 99 -6.54 6.98 6.41
C ASN A 99 -6.47 7.17 7.93
N ILE A 100 -6.14 6.13 8.67
CA ILE A 100 -5.96 6.24 10.12
C ILE A 100 -4.83 7.23 10.43
N VAL A 101 -3.73 7.19 9.69
CA VAL A 101 -2.63 8.14 9.88
C VAL A 101 -3.13 9.58 9.68
N LEU A 102 -3.84 9.84 8.59
CA LEU A 102 -4.27 11.20 8.25
C LEU A 102 -5.38 11.72 9.15
N ASP A 103 -6.35 10.87 9.51
CA ASP A 103 -7.54 11.27 10.28
C ASP A 103 -7.34 11.10 11.79
N GLY A 104 -6.62 10.07 12.21
CA GLY A 104 -6.41 9.77 13.63
C GLY A 104 -5.62 10.84 14.35
N SER A 105 -4.60 11.39 13.72
CA SER A 105 -3.80 12.47 14.29
C SER A 105 -4.63 13.73 14.52
N LYS A 106 -5.60 13.99 13.66
CA LYS A 106 -6.50 15.12 13.77
C LYS A 106 -7.39 14.99 15.01
N ILE A 107 -7.92 13.80 15.27
CA ILE A 107 -8.76 13.53 16.43
C ILE A 107 -7.96 13.71 17.73
N ILE A 108 -6.74 13.23 17.78
CA ILE A 108 -5.86 13.36 18.96
C ILE A 108 -5.58 14.85 19.23
N SER A 109 -5.24 15.60 18.20
CA SER A 109 -4.95 17.03 18.31
C SER A 109 -6.17 17.80 18.83
N GLU A 110 -7.36 17.52 18.29
CA GLU A 110 -8.60 18.17 18.72
C GLU A 110 -8.94 17.81 20.17
N THR A 111 -8.72 16.56 20.56
CA THR A 111 -8.99 16.08 21.93
C THR A 111 -8.10 16.78 22.95
N GLU A 112 -6.81 16.95 22.64
CA GLU A 112 -5.87 17.63 23.52
C GLU A 112 -6.27 19.09 23.74
N GLU A 113 -6.70 19.77 22.72
CA GLU A 113 -7.15 21.16 22.82
C GLU A 113 -8.37 21.31 23.74
N GLU A 114 -9.28 20.31 23.73
CA GLU A 114 -10.50 20.35 24.55
C GLU A 114 -10.23 20.02 26.04
N PHE A 115 -9.27 19.15 26.32
CA PHE A 115 -9.07 18.60 27.66
C PHE A 115 -7.81 19.13 28.37
N VAL A 116 -7.06 19.98 27.73
CA VAL A 116 -5.92 20.66 28.32
C VAL A 116 -6.23 22.12 28.56
#